data_7bb49206242929ffe6392d407c10aa9b
#
_entry.id   7bb49206242929ffe6392d407c10aa9b
#
_cell.length_a   1.000
_cell.length_b   1.000
_cell.length_c   1.000
_cell.angle_alpha   90.00
_cell.angle_beta   90.00
_cell.angle_gamma   90.00
#
_symmetry.space_group_name_H-M   'P 1'
#
loop_
_entity.id
_entity.type
_entity.pdbx_description
1 polymer ?
#
loop_
_entity_poly.entity_id
_entity_poly.type
_entity_poly.pdbx_seq_one_letter_code
_entity_poly.pdbx_strand_id
1 'polypeptide(L)'
;MTIKQLLAALLFALTLTNCTREDCQDWYEGDDCSIQERDKFYGVYVGVFKTYDLQGNLVSEGPVDLAIEQGSEINELRLTNQPDCVFVLMNPGETEFSIPDYNGGTSGTVNGEGGFNGKTIFFLLENAGGFSEFFGSK
;
A
#
# COMPACT_ATOMS: atom_id res chain seq x y z
N MET A 1 20.72 -44.35 33.55
CA MET A 1 20.84 -43.08 32.84
C MET A 1 21.66 -42.13 33.69
N THR A 2 22.84 -41.72 33.26
CA THR A 2 23.76 -40.91 34.05
C THR A 2 23.37 -39.42 33.92
N ILE A 3 23.61 -38.62 34.99
CA ILE A 3 23.32 -37.19 35.03
C ILE A 3 23.92 -36.45 33.78
N LYS A 4 25.03 -36.91 33.25
CA LYS A 4 25.65 -36.37 32.03
C LYS A 4 24.80 -36.60 30.78
N GLN A 5 24.07 -37.72 30.69
CA GLN A 5 23.17 -37.98 29.56
C GLN A 5 21.87 -37.15 29.64
N LEU A 6 21.40 -36.85 30.86
CA LEU A 6 20.26 -35.94 31.06
C LEU A 6 20.62 -34.50 30.73
N LEU A 7 21.80 -34.01 31.07
CA LEU A 7 22.30 -32.67 30.74
C LEU A 7 22.48 -32.48 29.24
N ALA A 8 23.00 -33.50 28.53
CA ALA A 8 23.16 -33.45 27.08
C ALA A 8 21.82 -33.41 26.34
N ALA A 9 20.82 -34.16 26.80
CA ALA A 9 19.47 -34.14 26.25
C ALA A 9 18.76 -32.79 26.51
N LEU A 10 18.98 -32.19 27.68
CA LEU A 10 18.41 -30.87 28.01
C LEU A 10 19.05 -29.73 27.19
N LEU A 11 20.35 -29.78 26.96
CA LEU A 11 21.05 -28.82 26.08
C LEU A 11 20.59 -28.94 24.63
N PHE A 12 20.32 -30.15 24.14
CA PHE A 12 19.83 -30.35 22.78
C PHE A 12 18.38 -29.89 22.60
N ALA A 13 17.55 -30.01 23.62
CA ALA A 13 16.18 -29.52 23.61
C ALA A 13 16.10 -27.97 23.61
N LEU A 14 17.08 -27.30 24.22
CA LEU A 14 17.14 -25.83 24.27
C LEU A 14 17.63 -25.19 22.96
N THR A 15 18.28 -25.95 22.08
CA THR A 15 18.74 -25.44 20.76
C THR A 15 17.66 -25.56 19.68
N LEU A 16 16.56 -26.26 19.93
CA LEU A 16 15.46 -26.42 18.95
C LEU A 16 14.36 -25.37 19.05
N THR A 17 14.45 -24.41 19.98
CA THR A 17 13.43 -23.38 20.18
C THR A 17 13.79 -22.02 19.59
N ASN A 18 14.90 -21.89 18.88
CA ASN A 18 15.16 -20.73 18.06
C ASN A 18 14.79 -21.00 16.59
N CYS A 19 13.51 -21.28 16.31
CA CYS A 19 12.94 -20.78 15.07
C CYS A 19 12.85 -19.27 15.24
N THR A 20 13.95 -18.56 15.03
CA THR A 20 13.88 -17.16 14.68
C THR A 20 13.01 -17.11 13.43
N ARG A 21 11.84 -16.52 13.56
CA ARG A 21 11.04 -16.07 12.43
C ARG A 21 12.06 -15.34 11.54
N GLU A 22 12.39 -15.92 10.39
CA GLU A 22 13.25 -15.22 9.44
C GLU A 22 12.50 -13.95 9.12
N ASP A 23 13.09 -12.80 9.45
CA ASP A 23 12.51 -11.51 9.06
C ASP A 23 12.46 -11.55 7.54
N CYS A 24 11.26 -11.41 6.99
CA CYS A 24 11.09 -11.38 5.55
C CYS A 24 11.92 -10.24 4.96
N GLN A 25 12.40 -10.44 3.74
CA GLN A 25 12.98 -9.35 2.97
C GLN A 25 11.96 -8.22 2.85
N ASP A 26 12.41 -6.97 2.83
CA ASP A 26 11.57 -5.80 2.63
C ASP A 26 10.54 -6.03 1.51
N TRP A 27 9.30 -5.60 1.74
CA TRP A 27 8.16 -5.73 0.85
C TRP A 27 7.56 -7.15 0.73
N TYR A 28 7.99 -8.09 1.57
CA TYR A 28 7.41 -9.43 1.65
C TYR A 28 6.87 -9.72 3.05
N GLU A 29 5.77 -10.46 3.12
CA GLU A 29 5.11 -10.87 4.36
C GLU A 29 4.66 -12.34 4.29
N GLY A 30 4.10 -12.84 5.40
CA GLY A 30 3.69 -14.23 5.55
C GLY A 30 4.76 -15.10 6.21
N ASP A 31 4.37 -16.31 6.57
CA ASP A 31 5.26 -17.22 7.32
C ASP A 31 6.44 -17.74 6.49
N ASP A 32 6.28 -17.74 5.18
CA ASP A 32 7.26 -18.20 4.19
C ASP A 32 7.82 -17.05 3.32
N CYS A 33 7.52 -15.79 3.66
CA CYS A 33 7.92 -14.60 2.91
C CYS A 33 7.55 -14.64 1.41
N SER A 34 6.44 -15.29 1.07
CA SER A 34 6.00 -15.45 -0.32
C SER A 34 4.98 -14.41 -0.78
N ILE A 35 4.37 -13.67 0.15
CA ILE A 35 3.33 -12.69 -0.12
C ILE A 35 3.97 -11.31 -0.26
N GLN A 36 3.73 -10.63 -1.38
CA GLN A 36 4.14 -9.24 -1.54
C GLN A 36 3.18 -8.34 -0.73
N GLU A 37 3.74 -7.42 0.06
CA GLU A 37 2.93 -6.54 0.93
C GLU A 37 1.86 -5.75 0.17
N ARG A 38 2.13 -5.38 -1.08
CA ARG A 38 1.20 -4.64 -1.93
C ARG A 38 -0.03 -5.45 -2.36
N ASP A 39 0.04 -6.80 -2.35
CA ASP A 39 -1.03 -7.68 -2.85
C ASP A 39 -2.34 -7.48 -2.08
N LYS A 40 -2.25 -7.14 -0.79
CA LYS A 40 -3.42 -6.85 0.06
C LYS A 40 -4.21 -5.61 -0.40
N PHE A 41 -3.61 -4.74 -1.19
CA PHE A 41 -4.23 -3.49 -1.65
C PHE A 41 -4.89 -3.61 -3.03
N TYR A 42 -4.68 -4.71 -3.77
CA TYR A 42 -5.34 -4.90 -5.06
C TYR A 42 -6.86 -5.03 -4.93
N GLY A 43 -7.55 -4.56 -5.93
CA GLY A 43 -8.99 -4.68 -6.05
C GLY A 43 -9.68 -3.43 -6.55
N VAL A 44 -11.01 -3.49 -6.57
CA VAL A 44 -11.85 -2.36 -6.96
C VAL A 44 -12.36 -1.66 -5.71
N TYR A 45 -12.05 -0.37 -5.60
CA TYR A 45 -12.53 0.50 -4.53
C TYR A 45 -13.66 1.35 -5.07
N VAL A 46 -14.84 1.19 -4.49
CA VAL A 46 -16.02 1.98 -4.82
C VAL A 46 -16.09 3.17 -3.87
N GLY A 47 -16.16 4.37 -4.39
CA GLY A 47 -16.09 5.55 -3.55
C GLY A 47 -16.61 6.82 -4.21
N VAL A 48 -16.27 7.94 -3.59
CA VAL A 48 -16.63 9.27 -4.04
C VAL A 48 -15.35 10.06 -4.34
N PHE A 49 -15.34 10.68 -5.51
CA PHE A 49 -14.31 11.61 -5.93
C PHE A 49 -14.87 13.03 -5.87
N LYS A 50 -14.14 13.93 -5.22
CA LYS A 50 -14.51 15.33 -5.08
C LYS A 50 -13.39 16.20 -5.61
N THR A 51 -13.74 17.26 -6.32
CA THR A 51 -12.79 18.23 -6.85
C THR A 51 -13.12 19.61 -6.33
N TYR A 52 -12.09 20.33 -5.93
CA TYR A 52 -12.18 21.68 -5.36
C TYR A 52 -11.31 22.65 -6.17
N ASP A 53 -11.74 23.90 -6.24
CA ASP A 53 -10.93 24.98 -6.80
C ASP A 53 -9.83 25.45 -5.82
N LEU A 54 -9.00 26.42 -6.24
CA LEU A 54 -7.95 27.02 -5.41
C LEU A 54 -8.46 27.72 -4.14
N GLN A 55 -9.73 28.10 -4.12
CA GLN A 55 -10.38 28.73 -2.97
C GLN A 55 -11.02 27.70 -2.03
N GLY A 56 -10.96 26.42 -2.38
CA GLY A 56 -11.55 25.33 -1.59
C GLY A 56 -13.06 25.17 -1.81
N ASN A 57 -13.63 25.75 -2.86
CA ASN A 57 -15.02 25.52 -3.21
C ASN A 57 -15.18 24.19 -3.95
N LEU A 58 -16.20 23.41 -3.60
CA LEU A 58 -16.53 22.17 -4.30
C LEU A 58 -16.97 22.46 -5.73
N VAL A 59 -16.23 21.94 -6.71
CA VAL A 59 -16.49 22.10 -8.14
C VAL A 59 -17.29 20.92 -8.67
N SER A 60 -16.93 19.71 -8.26
CA SER A 60 -17.62 18.49 -8.68
C SER A 60 -17.52 17.40 -7.62
N GLU A 61 -18.54 16.52 -7.60
CA GLU A 61 -18.58 15.33 -6.76
C GLU A 61 -19.30 14.22 -7.53
N GLY A 62 -18.80 13.00 -7.43
CA GLY A 62 -19.45 11.85 -8.05
C GLY A 62 -18.88 10.51 -7.62
N PRO A 63 -19.65 9.43 -7.81
CA PRO A 63 -19.20 8.09 -7.56
C PRO A 63 -18.13 7.67 -8.58
N VAL A 64 -17.12 6.97 -8.11
CA VAL A 64 -16.02 6.44 -8.95
C VAL A 64 -15.62 5.06 -8.45
N ASP A 65 -15.40 4.15 -9.38
CA ASP A 65 -14.79 2.86 -9.13
C ASP A 65 -13.32 2.91 -9.56
N LEU A 66 -12.42 2.70 -8.61
CA LEU A 66 -10.98 2.67 -8.85
C LEU A 66 -10.47 1.23 -8.77
N ALA A 67 -10.04 0.70 -9.90
CA ALA A 67 -9.37 -0.60 -9.95
C ALA A 67 -7.87 -0.41 -9.76
N ILE A 68 -7.35 -0.99 -8.67
CA ILE A 68 -5.93 -0.96 -8.30
C ILE A 68 -5.32 -2.33 -8.60
N GLU A 69 -4.20 -2.30 -9.32
CA GLU A 69 -3.44 -3.48 -9.70
C GLU A 69 -1.94 -3.29 -9.47
N GLN A 70 -1.17 -4.30 -9.80
CA GLN A 70 0.27 -4.31 -9.69
C GLN A 70 0.93 -3.22 -10.55
N GLY A 71 1.81 -2.43 -9.94
CA GLY A 71 2.72 -1.53 -10.61
C GLY A 71 3.99 -2.23 -11.13
N SER A 72 4.92 -1.47 -11.68
CA SER A 72 6.17 -1.98 -12.25
C SER A 72 7.17 -2.41 -11.18
N GLU A 73 7.26 -1.63 -10.10
CA GLU A 73 8.20 -1.90 -9.00
C GLU A 73 7.50 -2.63 -7.85
N ILE A 74 8.29 -3.21 -6.94
CA ILE A 74 7.80 -4.04 -5.82
C ILE A 74 6.89 -3.26 -4.85
N ASN A 75 7.10 -1.96 -4.71
CA ASN A 75 6.34 -1.05 -3.86
C ASN A 75 5.33 -0.20 -4.63
N GLU A 76 5.07 -0.51 -5.90
CA GLU A 76 4.14 0.24 -6.73
C GLU A 76 2.80 -0.45 -6.92
N LEU A 77 1.76 0.36 -6.91
CA LEU A 77 0.41 0.04 -7.32
C LEU A 77 0.01 1.02 -8.42
N ARG A 78 -0.86 0.64 -9.33
CA ARG A 78 -1.33 1.55 -10.37
C ARG A 78 -2.84 1.47 -10.57
N LEU A 79 -3.40 2.53 -11.10
CA LEU A 79 -4.80 2.53 -11.56
C LEU A 79 -4.90 1.89 -12.94
N THR A 80 -5.78 0.91 -13.09
CA THR A 80 -5.99 0.19 -14.37
C THR A 80 -6.38 1.14 -15.51
N ASN A 81 -7.20 2.15 -15.22
CA ASN A 81 -7.68 3.11 -16.21
C ASN A 81 -6.78 4.33 -16.41
N GLN A 82 -5.76 4.50 -15.57
CA GLN A 82 -4.77 5.58 -15.65
C GLN A 82 -3.39 5.02 -15.30
N PRO A 83 -2.73 4.32 -16.23
CA PRO A 83 -1.47 3.62 -15.94
C PRO A 83 -0.32 4.56 -15.53
N ASP A 84 -0.40 5.86 -15.86
CA ASP A 84 0.58 6.86 -15.44
C ASP A 84 0.37 7.33 -13.98
N CYS A 85 -0.80 7.06 -13.39
CA CYS A 85 -1.08 7.32 -11.99
C CYS A 85 -0.63 6.12 -11.15
N VAL A 86 0.51 6.24 -10.52
CA VAL A 86 1.15 5.21 -9.70
C VAL A 86 1.08 5.60 -8.23
N PHE A 87 0.74 4.67 -7.38
CA PHE A 87 0.81 4.80 -5.92
C PHE A 87 2.08 4.10 -5.45
N VAL A 88 3.00 4.86 -4.87
CA VAL A 88 4.29 4.35 -4.38
C VAL A 88 4.22 4.21 -2.86
N LEU A 89 4.20 2.98 -2.35
CA LEU A 89 4.24 2.69 -0.92
C LEU A 89 5.54 3.22 -0.34
N MET A 90 5.46 3.95 0.77
CA MET A 90 6.58 4.73 1.29
C MET A 90 7.60 3.87 2.04
N ASN A 91 7.13 2.93 2.85
CA ASN A 91 8.00 2.02 3.59
C ASN A 91 7.38 0.63 3.71
N PRO A 92 8.22 -0.43 3.85
CA PRO A 92 7.73 -1.78 4.14
C PRO A 92 6.88 -1.81 5.41
N GLY A 93 5.75 -2.52 5.36
CA GLY A 93 4.81 -2.65 6.48
C GLY A 93 3.88 -1.46 6.69
N GLU A 94 4.09 -0.34 6.00
CA GLU A 94 3.22 0.83 6.08
C GLU A 94 2.09 0.76 5.04
N THR A 95 1.10 1.61 5.25
CA THR A 95 -0.09 1.70 4.40
C THR A 95 -0.18 3.05 3.69
N GLU A 96 0.77 3.93 3.94
CA GLU A 96 0.85 5.24 3.31
C GLU A 96 1.55 5.15 1.96
N PHE A 97 1.13 5.98 1.02
CA PHE A 97 1.71 6.07 -0.31
C PHE A 97 1.80 7.51 -0.80
N SER A 98 2.76 7.76 -1.67
CA SER A 98 2.83 8.98 -2.48
C SER A 98 2.34 8.69 -3.90
N ILE A 99 1.88 9.73 -4.57
CA ILE A 99 1.53 9.73 -5.99
C ILE A 99 2.47 10.71 -6.67
N PRO A 100 3.55 10.21 -7.31
CA PRO A 100 4.50 11.06 -8.03
C PRO A 100 3.84 11.86 -9.14
N ASP A 101 4.49 12.93 -9.57
CA ASP A 101 4.05 13.77 -10.67
C ASP A 101 3.71 12.95 -11.92
N TYR A 102 2.49 13.10 -12.41
CA TYR A 102 2.06 12.52 -13.68
C TYR A 102 1.24 13.51 -14.50
N ASN A 103 1.09 13.23 -15.79
CA ASN A 103 0.29 14.06 -16.69
C ASN A 103 -1.20 13.75 -16.51
N GLY A 104 -1.91 14.63 -15.85
CA GLY A 104 -3.38 14.57 -15.66
C GLY A 104 -4.20 15.07 -16.86
N GLY A 105 -3.62 15.15 -18.05
CA GLY A 105 -4.29 15.66 -19.25
C GLY A 105 -4.60 17.16 -19.15
N THR A 106 -5.89 17.51 -19.19
CA THR A 106 -6.33 18.92 -19.06
C THR A 106 -6.06 19.53 -17.68
N SER A 107 -5.81 18.71 -16.66
CA SER A 107 -5.46 19.16 -15.31
C SER A 107 -3.97 19.54 -15.17
N GLY A 108 -3.15 19.29 -16.20
CA GLY A 108 -1.71 19.51 -16.13
C GLY A 108 -0.98 18.46 -15.29
N THR A 109 0.10 18.84 -14.64
CA THR A 109 0.83 17.97 -13.71
C THR A 109 0.02 17.78 -12.43
N VAL A 110 -0.14 16.54 -12.04
CA VAL A 110 -0.87 16.11 -10.83
C VAL A 110 0.06 15.27 -9.98
N ASN A 111 0.05 15.50 -8.68
CA ASN A 111 0.69 14.66 -7.69
C ASN A 111 -0.21 14.51 -6.45
N GLY A 112 0.23 13.72 -5.49
CA GLY A 112 -0.58 13.55 -4.29
C GLY A 112 0.00 12.56 -3.29
N GLU A 113 -0.82 12.29 -2.30
CA GLU A 113 -0.52 11.35 -1.23
C GLU A 113 -1.80 10.72 -0.68
N GLY A 114 -1.66 9.61 0.02
CA GLY A 114 -2.79 8.93 0.62
C GLY A 114 -2.40 7.73 1.44
N GLY A 115 -3.39 6.90 1.74
CA GLY A 115 -3.17 5.70 2.52
C GLY A 115 -4.31 4.70 2.46
N PHE A 116 -4.00 3.49 2.90
CA PHE A 116 -4.96 2.42 3.08
C PHE A 116 -5.25 2.19 4.56
N ASN A 117 -6.49 1.89 4.90
CA ASN A 117 -6.86 1.43 6.23
C ASN A 117 -7.79 0.22 6.09
N GLY A 118 -7.21 -0.98 6.20
CA GLY A 118 -7.91 -2.22 5.94
C GLY A 118 -8.44 -2.29 4.50
N LYS A 119 -9.77 -2.25 4.37
CA LYS A 119 -10.46 -2.27 3.06
C LYS A 119 -10.78 -0.90 2.50
N THR A 120 -10.36 0.18 3.15
CA THR A 120 -10.60 1.55 2.71
C THR A 120 -9.35 2.17 2.14
N ILE A 121 -9.53 3.13 1.24
CA ILE A 121 -8.48 3.97 0.68
C ILE A 121 -8.91 5.44 0.76
N PHE A 122 -7.96 6.28 1.05
CA PHE A 122 -8.10 7.74 0.97
C PHE A 122 -6.88 8.32 0.28
N PHE A 123 -7.06 9.27 -0.60
CA PHE A 123 -5.96 10.08 -1.14
C PHE A 123 -6.39 11.48 -1.57
N LEU A 124 -5.41 12.35 -1.61
CA LEU A 124 -5.49 13.72 -2.10
C LEU A 124 -4.65 13.85 -3.36
N LEU A 125 -5.18 14.49 -4.39
CA LEU A 125 -4.45 14.90 -5.59
C LEU A 125 -4.40 16.42 -5.67
N GLU A 126 -3.26 16.95 -6.03
CA GLU A 126 -3.04 18.38 -6.21
C GLU A 126 -2.63 18.71 -7.64
N ASN A 127 -3.10 19.83 -8.16
CA ASN A 127 -2.70 20.40 -9.45
C ASN A 127 -2.74 21.94 -9.41
N ALA A 128 -2.35 22.59 -10.50
CA ALA A 128 -2.33 24.03 -10.58
C ALA A 128 -3.71 24.70 -10.46
N GLY A 129 -4.81 23.98 -10.63
CA GLY A 129 -6.18 24.49 -10.59
C GLY A 129 -6.93 24.23 -9.29
N GLY A 130 -6.34 23.50 -8.35
CA GLY A 130 -6.98 23.13 -7.07
C GLY A 130 -6.55 21.76 -6.60
N PHE A 131 -7.45 21.06 -5.91
CA PHE A 131 -7.18 19.72 -5.41
C PHE A 131 -8.40 18.80 -5.57
N SER A 132 -8.16 17.52 -5.49
CA SER A 132 -9.21 16.50 -5.50
C SER A 132 -8.96 15.47 -4.40
N GLU A 133 -10.02 14.94 -3.84
CA GLU A 133 -9.96 13.87 -2.84
C GLU A 133 -10.78 12.67 -3.27
N PHE A 134 -10.31 11.49 -2.91
CA PHE A 134 -11.05 10.25 -3.06
C PHE A 134 -11.14 9.53 -1.72
N PHE A 135 -12.31 9.01 -1.42
CA PHE A 135 -12.53 8.08 -0.33
C PHE A 135 -13.38 6.92 -0.83
N GLY A 136 -12.87 5.69 -0.67
CA GLY A 136 -13.56 4.49 -1.15
C GLY A 136 -13.23 3.25 -0.33
N SER A 137 -13.97 2.17 -0.62
CA SER A 137 -13.78 0.87 0.03
C SER A 137 -14.02 -0.29 -0.93
N LYS A 138 -13.41 -1.45 -0.63
CA LYS A 138 -13.59 -2.72 -1.35
C LYS A 138 -14.17 -3.81 -0.47
#